data_1f242dac35be950e9e91e89fcd4fb02e
#
_entry.id   1f242dac35be950e9e91e89fcd4fb02e
#
_cell.length_a   1.000
_cell.length_b   1.000
_cell.length_c   1.000
_cell.angle_alpha   90.00
_cell.angle_beta   90.00
_cell.angle_gamma   90.00
#
_symmetry.space_group_name_H-M   'P 1'
#
loop_
_entity.id
_entity.type
_entity.pdbx_description
1 polymer ?
#
loop_
_entity_poly.entity_id
_entity_poly.type
_entity_poly.pdbx_seq_one_letter_code
_entity_poly.pdbx_strand_id
1 'polypeptide(L)'
;MSCGVPDRQEGGHISANFNKWWLLPLGILTASALTALNILVFGPSFIQQTASNPSPIDCSGPKANDFSCYQKRYEDLVYNSGVEAAFADLKDQFAKEQFVKASCHQLTHSIGRAAAELYGGDVPSTYSQGDDFCGSGYYHGAMQTVVANIGADKILEEADNICAAPREEQDQSLDHRNCAHGMGHGFMGLYGNEVFESLEACGALSEGWEREQCSGGVFMENVIDEDNPSNPSKYLKADEPFYPCTEVKTEYKSPCYVRQTNYMLKKQGEDFAKVFELCGKVEDDFRPICYVGLGNNAATQSTKNGTTDGDQADSIRGVCMLGQETEARSKCFVGAVRQLIFNYDNDVQAKALCESLTPTAARAGCLQVSEEYMAERRR
;
A
#
# COMPACT_ATOMS: atom_id res chain seq x y z
N MET A 1 -35.45 -12.79 -45.38
CA MET A 1 -36.63 -13.32 -44.69
C MET A 1 -36.54 -12.77 -43.28
N SER A 2 -36.96 -11.57 -43.00
CA SER A 2 -38.31 -10.99 -42.91
C SER A 2 -39.00 -11.42 -41.61
N CYS A 3 -39.17 -10.43 -40.76
CA CYS A 3 -40.31 -10.12 -39.89
C CYS A 3 -40.41 -10.91 -38.57
N GLY A 4 -40.77 -10.33 -37.42
CA GLY A 4 -41.39 -9.03 -37.14
C GLY A 4 -41.51 -8.79 -35.65
N VAL A 5 -41.64 -7.51 -35.33
CA VAL A 5 -42.05 -6.93 -34.06
C VAL A 5 -43.60 -7.00 -33.97
N PRO A 6 -44.17 -7.04 -32.80
CA PRO A 6 -45.23 -6.08 -32.46
C PRO A 6 -44.99 -5.44 -31.09
N ASP A 7 -44.96 -4.21 -30.96
CA ASP A 7 -45.87 -3.03 -30.86
C ASP A 7 -46.84 -3.08 -29.68
N ARG A 8 -46.61 -2.13 -28.82
CA ARG A 8 -47.40 -1.19 -28.01
C ARG A 8 -48.80 -1.60 -27.54
N GLN A 9 -49.04 -1.46 -26.26
CA GLN A 9 -50.25 -0.75 -25.82
C GLN A 9 -50.04 0.07 -24.55
N GLU A 10 -50.50 1.30 -24.67
CA GLU A 10 -50.61 2.36 -23.71
C GLU A 10 -51.78 2.14 -22.73
N GLY A 11 -51.75 2.85 -21.62
CA GLY A 11 -52.96 3.45 -21.09
C GLY A 11 -53.23 3.28 -19.60
N GLY A 12 -53.22 4.40 -18.87
CA GLY A 12 -53.92 4.45 -17.62
C GLY A 12 -53.47 5.53 -16.65
N HIS A 13 -53.70 6.82 -17.03
CA HIS A 13 -53.79 7.92 -16.07
C HIS A 13 -54.97 7.70 -15.12
N ILE A 14 -54.74 7.88 -13.82
CA ILE A 14 -55.80 8.40 -12.92
C ILE A 14 -55.17 9.45 -12.01
N SER A 15 -55.60 10.67 -12.24
CA SER A 15 -55.46 11.84 -11.40
C SER A 15 -56.77 11.98 -10.57
N ALA A 16 -56.65 12.34 -9.31
CA ALA A 16 -57.69 13.07 -8.55
C ALA A 16 -57.10 13.52 -7.22
N ASN A 17 -56.80 14.73 -7.06
CA ASN A 17 -57.60 15.90 -6.70
C ASN A 17 -57.84 16.02 -5.19
N PHE A 18 -57.21 17.06 -4.66
CA PHE A 18 -57.69 18.10 -3.73
C PHE A 18 -58.88 17.76 -2.80
N ASN A 19 -58.69 18.00 -1.50
CA ASN A 19 -59.52 19.02 -0.85
C ASN A 19 -58.91 19.57 0.45
N LYS A 20 -58.84 20.89 0.46
CA LYS A 20 -58.75 21.81 1.60
C LYS A 20 -60.00 21.70 2.46
N TRP A 21 -59.90 22.07 3.72
CA TRP A 21 -60.80 22.94 4.47
C TRP A 21 -60.50 22.82 5.97
N TRP A 22 -59.90 23.87 6.59
CA TRP A 22 -60.48 24.90 7.41
C TRP A 22 -60.99 24.40 8.80
N LEU A 23 -60.50 24.84 9.91
CA LEU A 23 -60.81 26.06 10.67
C LEU A 23 -60.15 25.98 12.07
N LEU A 24 -59.57 27.06 12.48
CA LEU A 24 -59.34 27.41 13.88
C LEU A 24 -60.66 27.67 14.62
N PRO A 25 -60.70 27.57 15.97
CA PRO A 25 -60.94 28.82 16.68
C PRO A 25 -60.04 29.13 17.90
N LEU A 26 -59.91 30.39 18.04
CA LEU A 26 -59.46 31.22 19.13
C LEU A 26 -59.97 30.84 20.54
N GLY A 27 -59.08 31.12 21.48
CA GLY A 27 -59.56 31.83 22.71
C GLY A 27 -59.38 31.02 24.01
N ILE A 28 -58.50 31.43 24.87
CA ILE A 28 -58.86 32.10 26.12
C ILE A 28 -57.57 32.50 26.83
N LEU A 29 -57.38 33.78 27.02
CA LEU A 29 -56.46 34.41 27.96
C LEU A 29 -56.91 34.18 29.38
N THR A 30 -56.04 33.67 30.26
CA THR A 30 -56.16 33.99 31.67
C THR A 30 -54.72 34.31 32.19
N ALA A 31 -54.62 35.55 32.62
CA ALA A 31 -53.49 36.06 33.38
C ALA A 31 -53.56 35.50 34.82
N SER A 32 -52.46 35.05 35.35
CA SER A 32 -52.25 34.91 36.77
C SER A 32 -50.74 35.08 37.09
N ALA A 33 -50.51 36.26 37.64
CA ALA A 33 -49.63 36.64 38.75
C ALA A 33 -48.28 35.90 38.96
N LEU A 34 -47.25 36.68 38.81
CA LEU A 34 -45.95 36.74 39.47
C LEU A 34 -45.82 35.96 40.78
N THR A 35 -44.94 34.98 40.78
CA THR A 35 -44.07 34.70 41.90
C THR A 35 -42.67 34.44 41.34
N ALA A 36 -41.77 35.38 41.57
CA ALA A 36 -40.33 35.24 41.33
C ALA A 36 -39.80 34.21 42.32
N LEU A 37 -39.50 33.02 41.82
CA LEU A 37 -38.68 32.06 42.55
C LEU A 37 -37.35 31.95 41.78
N ASN A 38 -36.30 32.55 42.35
CA ASN A 38 -34.94 32.38 41.92
C ASN A 38 -34.57 30.88 42.07
N ILE A 39 -34.80 30.10 41.07
CA ILE A 39 -34.17 28.82 40.95
C ILE A 39 -32.79 29.09 40.32
N LEU A 40 -31.78 29.19 41.16
CA LEU A 40 -30.41 28.93 40.74
C LEU A 40 -30.32 27.53 40.13
N VAL A 41 -30.53 27.45 38.84
CA VAL A 41 -30.26 26.27 38.05
C VAL A 41 -28.74 26.14 38.03
N PHE A 42 -28.18 25.41 39.00
CA PHE A 42 -26.90 24.75 38.79
C PHE A 42 -27.12 23.71 37.70
N GLY A 43 -27.03 24.13 36.44
CA GLY A 43 -26.85 23.21 35.35
C GLY A 43 -25.61 22.35 35.66
N PRO A 44 -25.64 21.04 35.43
CA PRO A 44 -24.40 20.29 35.50
C PRO A 44 -23.44 20.96 34.53
N SER A 45 -22.39 21.56 35.09
CA SER A 45 -21.23 21.94 34.32
C SER A 45 -20.77 20.63 33.67
N PHE A 46 -21.13 20.42 32.41
CA PHE A 46 -20.39 19.50 31.58
C PHE A 46 -18.98 20.08 31.56
N ILE A 47 -18.17 19.64 32.50
CA ILE A 47 -16.72 19.68 32.34
C ILE A 47 -16.51 18.83 31.10
N GLN A 48 -16.43 19.51 29.96
CA GLN A 48 -15.82 18.95 28.78
C GLN A 48 -14.39 18.66 29.24
N GLN A 49 -14.19 17.46 29.80
CA GLN A 49 -12.87 16.90 29.90
C GLN A 49 -12.36 16.90 28.47
N THR A 50 -11.59 17.90 28.12
CA THR A 50 -10.63 17.79 27.05
C THR A 50 -9.73 16.65 27.53
N ALA A 51 -10.08 15.41 27.14
CA ALA A 51 -9.16 14.31 27.24
C ALA A 51 -7.94 14.80 26.45
N SER A 52 -6.90 15.20 27.17
CA SER A 52 -5.62 15.45 26.53
C SER A 52 -5.27 14.12 25.88
N ASN A 53 -5.27 14.09 24.54
CA ASN A 53 -4.75 12.92 23.84
C ASN A 53 -3.40 12.59 24.48
N PRO A 54 -3.17 11.38 24.93
CA PRO A 54 -1.91 11.01 25.53
C PRO A 54 -0.78 11.39 24.55
N SER A 55 0.27 12.00 25.07
CA SER A 55 1.42 12.32 24.25
C SER A 55 1.94 11.03 23.60
N PRO A 56 2.32 11.06 22.32
CA PRO A 56 2.89 9.90 21.66
C PRO A 56 4.06 9.31 22.45
N ILE A 57 4.24 7.99 22.39
CA ILE A 57 5.38 7.31 23.03
C ILE A 57 6.68 7.95 22.51
N ASP A 58 7.55 8.31 23.44
CA ASP A 58 8.87 8.86 23.11
C ASP A 58 9.83 7.73 22.73
N CYS A 59 10.25 7.73 21.47
CA CYS A 59 11.23 6.79 20.90
C CYS A 59 12.59 7.47 20.64
N SER A 60 12.92 8.57 21.32
CA SER A 60 14.20 9.25 21.20
C SER A 60 15.32 8.61 22.04
N GLY A 61 16.55 9.13 21.91
CA GLY A 61 17.71 8.70 22.69
C GLY A 61 18.05 7.22 22.49
N PRO A 62 18.12 6.39 23.55
CA PRO A 62 18.48 4.97 23.42
C PRO A 62 17.51 4.15 22.55
N LYS A 63 16.29 4.64 22.34
CA LYS A 63 15.24 3.99 21.55
C LYS A 63 15.15 4.52 20.10
N ALA A 64 16.00 5.43 19.70
CA ALA A 64 15.92 6.07 18.37
C ALA A 64 16.02 5.10 17.18
N ASN A 65 16.59 3.90 17.41
CA ASN A 65 16.69 2.83 16.41
C ASN A 65 15.94 1.56 16.84
N ASP A 66 14.95 1.69 17.73
CA ASP A 66 14.15 0.56 18.21
C ASP A 66 12.83 0.48 17.45
N PHE A 67 12.75 -0.48 16.52
CA PHE A 67 11.54 -0.71 15.71
C PHE A 67 10.31 -0.96 16.59
N SER A 68 10.44 -1.73 17.67
CA SER A 68 9.32 -2.08 18.57
C SER A 68 8.76 -0.85 19.28
N CYS A 69 9.62 0.15 19.60
CA CYS A 69 9.17 1.40 20.16
C CYS A 69 8.29 2.18 19.19
N TYR A 70 8.74 2.34 17.95
CA TYR A 70 7.98 3.06 16.92
C TYR A 70 6.71 2.29 16.52
N GLN A 71 6.78 0.97 16.42
CA GLN A 71 5.59 0.13 16.18
C GLN A 71 4.52 0.43 17.22
N LYS A 72 4.88 0.34 18.51
CA LYS A 72 3.94 0.61 19.60
C LYS A 72 3.44 2.06 19.61
N ARG A 73 4.30 3.02 19.27
CA ARG A 73 3.92 4.45 19.13
C ARG A 73 2.78 4.61 18.13
N TYR A 74 2.90 3.99 16.94
CA TYR A 74 1.90 4.13 15.88
C TYR A 74 0.62 3.34 16.15
N GLU A 75 0.73 2.16 16.74
CA GLU A 75 -0.44 1.41 17.24
C GLU A 75 -1.23 2.22 18.28
N ASP A 76 -0.56 2.76 19.30
CA ASP A 76 -1.18 3.60 20.32
C ASP A 76 -1.81 4.88 19.72
N LEU A 77 -1.17 5.50 18.72
CA LEU A 77 -1.72 6.67 18.04
C LEU A 77 -3.00 6.34 17.28
N VAL A 78 -3.05 5.22 16.57
CA VAL A 78 -4.26 4.77 15.87
C VAL A 78 -5.41 4.58 16.85
N TYR A 79 -5.21 3.87 17.96
CA TYR A 79 -6.27 3.60 18.93
C TYR A 79 -6.72 4.84 19.70
N ASN A 80 -5.82 5.77 19.99
CA ASN A 80 -6.12 6.93 20.82
C ASN A 80 -6.52 8.19 20.04
N SER A 81 -6.06 8.32 18.79
CA SER A 81 -6.15 9.58 18.03
C SER A 81 -6.56 9.37 16.56
N GLY A 82 -6.65 8.13 16.10
CA GLY A 82 -7.02 7.76 14.74
C GLY A 82 -5.86 7.66 13.75
N VAL A 83 -6.16 7.12 12.57
CA VAL A 83 -5.19 6.83 11.50
C VAL A 83 -4.52 8.10 10.98
N GLU A 84 -5.29 9.17 10.77
CA GLU A 84 -4.77 10.46 10.29
C GLU A 84 -3.68 11.02 11.23
N ALA A 85 -3.91 10.95 12.54
CA ALA A 85 -2.94 11.42 13.53
C ALA A 85 -1.65 10.58 13.53
N ALA A 86 -1.77 9.27 13.34
CA ALA A 86 -0.62 8.37 13.23
C ALA A 86 0.21 8.68 11.97
N PHE A 87 -0.42 8.94 10.83
CA PHE A 87 0.28 9.35 9.61
C PHE A 87 0.90 10.76 9.71
N ALA A 88 0.22 11.70 10.35
CA ALA A 88 0.78 13.04 10.59
C ALA A 88 2.08 12.96 11.40
N ASP A 89 2.08 12.17 12.47
CA ASP A 89 3.28 11.95 13.29
C ASP A 89 4.37 11.20 12.51
N LEU A 90 4.01 10.16 11.75
CA LEU A 90 4.96 9.42 10.93
C LEU A 90 5.65 10.32 9.89
N LYS A 91 4.91 11.17 9.21
CA LYS A 91 5.47 12.13 8.23
C LYS A 91 6.41 13.14 8.89
N ASP A 92 6.07 13.60 10.10
CA ASP A 92 6.93 14.49 10.89
C ASP A 92 8.23 13.78 11.32
N GLN A 93 8.12 12.54 11.83
CA GLN A 93 9.30 11.75 12.22
C GLN A 93 10.15 11.34 11.00
N PHE A 94 9.52 11.00 9.87
CA PHE A 94 10.23 10.70 8.61
C PHE A 94 11.12 11.84 8.15
N ALA A 95 10.68 13.10 8.33
CA ALA A 95 11.49 14.26 7.96
C ALA A 95 12.72 14.45 8.87
N LYS A 96 12.69 13.94 10.10
CA LYS A 96 13.69 14.22 11.15
C LYS A 96 14.59 13.04 11.46
N GLU A 97 14.04 11.81 11.42
CA GLU A 97 14.69 10.61 11.96
C GLU A 97 15.08 9.65 10.84
N GLN A 98 16.39 9.43 10.68
CA GLN A 98 16.91 8.55 9.63
C GLN A 98 16.41 7.10 9.77
N PHE A 99 16.25 6.60 11.00
CA PHE A 99 15.71 5.28 11.26
C PHE A 99 14.26 5.16 10.78
N VAL A 100 13.42 6.16 11.06
CA VAL A 100 12.02 6.18 10.60
C VAL A 100 11.97 6.23 9.07
N LYS A 101 12.83 7.04 8.44
CA LYS A 101 12.96 7.08 6.98
C LYS A 101 13.32 5.71 6.39
N ALA A 102 14.26 5.01 6.98
CA ALA A 102 14.70 3.69 6.52
C ALA A 102 13.66 2.58 6.75
N SER A 103 12.86 2.70 7.83
CA SER A 103 11.88 1.68 8.25
C SER A 103 10.44 2.05 7.91
N CYS A 104 10.22 3.15 7.20
CA CYS A 104 8.91 3.76 7.02
C CYS A 104 7.84 2.80 6.49
N HIS A 105 8.18 2.01 5.48
CA HIS A 105 7.26 1.03 4.90
C HIS A 105 6.74 0.02 5.96
N GLN A 106 7.64 -0.57 6.76
CA GLN A 106 7.25 -1.51 7.81
C GLN A 106 6.48 -0.82 8.95
N LEU A 107 6.79 0.45 9.24
CA LEU A 107 6.06 1.21 10.26
C LEU A 107 4.62 1.51 9.81
N THR A 108 4.39 1.74 8.51
CA THR A 108 3.03 1.88 7.98
C THR A 108 2.23 0.57 8.03
N HIS A 109 2.87 -0.61 7.95
CA HIS A 109 2.18 -1.88 8.26
C HIS A 109 1.59 -1.89 9.66
N SER A 110 2.29 -1.34 10.66
CA SER A 110 1.78 -1.30 12.03
C SER A 110 0.54 -0.41 12.17
N ILE A 111 0.52 0.73 11.47
CA ILE A 111 -0.67 1.60 11.38
C ILE A 111 -1.83 0.82 10.74
N GLY A 112 -1.58 0.13 9.63
CA GLY A 112 -2.60 -0.65 8.91
C GLY A 112 -3.18 -1.79 9.74
N ARG A 113 -2.35 -2.56 10.43
CA ARG A 113 -2.81 -3.63 11.35
C ARG A 113 -3.71 -3.08 12.44
N ALA A 114 -3.27 -2.02 13.13
CA ALA A 114 -4.05 -1.39 14.19
C ALA A 114 -5.38 -0.82 13.67
N ALA A 115 -5.38 -0.23 12.46
CA ALA A 115 -6.58 0.27 11.81
C ALA A 115 -7.57 -0.87 11.48
N ALA A 116 -7.10 -1.97 10.89
CA ALA A 116 -7.95 -3.11 10.58
C ALA A 116 -8.58 -3.72 11.86
N GLU A 117 -7.83 -3.79 12.96
CA GLU A 117 -8.39 -4.21 14.25
C GLU A 117 -9.44 -3.20 14.74
N LEU A 118 -9.16 -1.89 14.67
CA LEU A 118 -10.07 -0.83 15.10
C LEU A 118 -11.39 -0.86 14.31
N TYR A 119 -11.34 -1.15 13.01
CA TYR A 119 -12.51 -1.21 12.12
C TYR A 119 -13.07 -2.64 11.97
N GLY A 120 -12.64 -3.59 12.80
CA GLY A 120 -13.18 -4.95 12.84
C GLY A 120 -12.93 -5.79 11.59
N GLY A 121 -11.90 -5.48 10.83
CA GLY A 121 -11.53 -6.16 9.59
C GLY A 121 -12.38 -5.78 8.37
N ASP A 122 -13.22 -4.73 8.48
CA ASP A 122 -13.99 -4.21 7.34
C ASP A 122 -13.05 -3.48 6.35
N VAL A 123 -12.86 -4.08 5.17
CA VAL A 123 -11.92 -3.57 4.15
C VAL A 123 -12.29 -2.15 3.68
N PRO A 124 -13.54 -1.85 3.27
CA PRO A 124 -13.90 -0.50 2.85
C PRO A 124 -13.65 0.56 3.92
N SER A 125 -14.08 0.31 5.17
CA SER A 125 -13.89 1.26 6.28
C SER A 125 -12.41 1.46 6.60
N THR A 126 -11.61 0.39 6.58
CA THR A 126 -10.18 0.47 6.81
C THR A 126 -9.48 1.24 5.69
N TYR A 127 -9.78 0.92 4.43
CA TYR A 127 -9.11 1.50 3.25
C TYR A 127 -9.41 3.00 3.09
N SER A 128 -10.65 3.42 3.40
CA SER A 128 -11.03 4.85 3.33
C SER A 128 -10.22 5.77 4.25
N GLN A 129 -9.51 5.21 5.23
CA GLN A 129 -8.62 5.95 6.14
C GLN A 129 -7.15 5.87 5.71
N GLY A 130 -6.85 5.11 4.66
CA GLY A 130 -5.50 4.82 4.22
C GLY A 130 -4.75 6.02 3.65
N ASP A 131 -3.43 5.89 3.63
CA ASP A 131 -2.49 6.84 3.02
C ASP A 131 -1.39 6.02 2.34
N ASP A 132 -1.06 6.37 1.10
CA ASP A 132 -0.06 5.67 0.29
C ASP A 132 1.38 6.03 0.67
N PHE A 133 1.56 6.92 1.61
CA PHE A 133 2.88 7.33 2.07
C PHE A 133 3.73 6.12 2.46
N CYS A 134 5.01 6.18 2.10
CA CYS A 134 5.94 5.06 2.27
C CYS A 134 5.52 3.77 1.54
N GLY A 135 4.95 3.94 0.34
CA GLY A 135 4.73 2.83 -0.56
C GLY A 135 3.59 1.91 -0.18
N SER A 136 2.48 2.51 0.26
CA SER A 136 1.23 1.78 0.51
C SER A 136 1.30 0.69 1.61
N GLY A 137 2.32 0.71 2.48
CA GLY A 137 2.49 -0.31 3.52
C GLY A 137 1.31 -0.41 4.49
N TYR A 138 0.54 0.67 4.66
CA TYR A 138 -0.70 0.68 5.43
C TYR A 138 -1.67 -0.42 4.97
N TYR A 139 -1.94 -0.50 3.67
CA TYR A 139 -2.86 -1.46 3.08
C TYR A 139 -2.37 -2.90 3.22
N HIS A 140 -1.05 -3.10 3.16
CA HIS A 140 -0.43 -4.41 3.39
C HIS A 140 -0.67 -4.90 4.82
N GLY A 141 -0.40 -4.04 5.81
CA GLY A 141 -0.66 -4.35 7.22
C GLY A 141 -2.14 -4.58 7.52
N ALA A 142 -3.03 -3.80 6.92
CA ALA A 142 -4.48 -4.00 7.03
C ALA A 142 -4.89 -5.38 6.53
N MET A 143 -4.41 -5.79 5.37
CA MET A 143 -4.73 -7.10 4.79
C MET A 143 -4.14 -8.27 5.57
N GLN A 144 -2.98 -8.12 6.21
CA GLN A 144 -2.46 -9.14 7.15
C GLN A 144 -3.48 -9.44 8.25
N THR A 145 -4.09 -8.41 8.84
CA THR A 145 -5.11 -8.57 9.89
C THR A 145 -6.41 -9.16 9.33
N VAL A 146 -6.89 -8.67 8.17
CA VAL A 146 -8.11 -9.19 7.53
C VAL A 146 -7.98 -10.69 7.24
N VAL A 147 -6.91 -11.09 6.57
CA VAL A 147 -6.66 -12.50 6.21
C VAL A 147 -6.52 -13.38 7.47
N ALA A 148 -5.80 -12.90 8.49
CA ALA A 148 -5.66 -13.62 9.75
C ALA A 148 -7.01 -13.83 10.47
N ASN A 149 -7.90 -12.83 10.43
CA ASN A 149 -9.23 -12.92 11.06
C ASN A 149 -10.17 -13.89 10.32
N ILE A 150 -10.07 -13.99 8.99
CA ILE A 150 -10.83 -14.99 8.21
C ILE A 150 -10.33 -16.39 8.52
N GLY A 151 -9.01 -16.57 8.60
CA GLY A 151 -8.36 -17.83 8.96
C GLY A 151 -8.29 -18.85 7.81
N ALA A 152 -7.39 -19.84 7.98
CA ALA A 152 -7.02 -20.80 6.95
C ALA A 152 -8.19 -21.65 6.42
N ASP A 153 -9.17 -21.95 7.26
CA ASP A 153 -10.29 -22.83 6.91
C ASP A 153 -11.25 -22.20 5.89
N LYS A 154 -11.33 -20.87 5.83
CA LYS A 154 -12.27 -20.13 4.99
C LYS A 154 -11.63 -19.26 3.92
N ILE A 155 -10.34 -18.99 4.05
CA ILE A 155 -9.68 -17.98 3.23
C ILE A 155 -9.77 -18.27 1.73
N LEU A 156 -9.69 -19.54 1.32
CA LEU A 156 -9.75 -19.91 -0.10
C LEU A 156 -11.17 -19.74 -0.69
N GLU A 157 -12.22 -19.86 0.13
CA GLU A 157 -13.60 -19.64 -0.30
C GLU A 157 -13.92 -18.15 -0.38
N GLU A 158 -13.33 -17.34 0.48
CA GLU A 158 -13.58 -15.91 0.58
C GLU A 158 -12.60 -15.04 -0.23
N ALA A 159 -11.48 -15.61 -0.67
CA ALA A 159 -10.37 -14.87 -1.28
C ALA A 159 -10.81 -13.90 -2.40
N ASP A 160 -11.65 -14.38 -3.32
CA ASP A 160 -12.12 -13.60 -4.46
C ASP A 160 -13.08 -12.45 -4.08
N ASN A 161 -13.67 -12.52 -2.88
CA ASN A 161 -14.60 -11.52 -2.36
C ASN A 161 -13.89 -10.42 -1.53
N ILE A 162 -12.70 -10.69 -1.01
CA ILE A 162 -11.99 -9.77 -0.11
C ILE A 162 -11.73 -8.42 -0.80
N CYS A 163 -11.29 -8.46 -2.07
CA CYS A 163 -11.01 -7.29 -2.86
C CYS A 163 -12.17 -6.86 -3.78
N ALA A 164 -13.39 -7.42 -3.59
CA ALA A 164 -14.52 -7.12 -4.43
C ALA A 164 -14.89 -5.62 -4.42
N ALA A 165 -14.93 -4.99 -3.25
CA ALA A 165 -15.29 -3.57 -3.14
C ALA A 165 -14.31 -2.65 -3.88
N PRO A 166 -12.98 -2.68 -3.67
CA PRO A 166 -12.04 -1.90 -4.48
C PRO A 166 -12.10 -2.21 -5.97
N ARG A 167 -12.32 -3.48 -6.36
CA ARG A 167 -12.46 -3.90 -7.75
C ARG A 167 -13.73 -3.32 -8.40
N GLU A 168 -14.86 -3.34 -7.69
CA GLU A 168 -16.14 -2.81 -8.18
C GLU A 168 -16.12 -1.29 -8.28
N GLU A 169 -15.43 -0.60 -7.37
CA GLU A 169 -15.27 0.85 -7.42
C GLU A 169 -14.45 1.25 -8.64
N GLN A 170 -13.28 0.67 -8.83
CA GLN A 170 -12.45 0.86 -10.01
C GLN A 170 -11.48 -0.30 -10.20
N ASP A 171 -11.71 -1.11 -11.23
CA ASP A 171 -10.83 -2.24 -11.57
C ASP A 171 -9.39 -1.77 -11.88
N GLN A 172 -8.41 -2.51 -11.35
CA GLN A 172 -6.98 -2.23 -11.45
C GLN A 172 -6.56 -0.84 -10.93
N SER A 173 -7.38 -0.23 -10.08
CA SER A 173 -7.02 0.97 -9.34
C SER A 173 -5.89 0.69 -8.34
N LEU A 174 -5.35 1.78 -7.76
CA LEU A 174 -4.34 1.65 -6.72
C LEU A 174 -4.87 0.89 -5.49
N ASP A 175 -6.11 1.16 -5.07
CA ASP A 175 -6.75 0.48 -3.95
C ASP A 175 -6.99 -1.00 -4.23
N HIS A 176 -7.46 -1.33 -5.43
CA HIS A 176 -7.61 -2.73 -5.87
C HIS A 176 -6.25 -3.44 -5.88
N ARG A 177 -5.20 -2.79 -6.42
CA ARG A 177 -3.83 -3.30 -6.40
C ARG A 177 -3.32 -3.52 -4.98
N ASN A 178 -3.49 -2.53 -4.10
CA ASN A 178 -3.05 -2.60 -2.71
C ASN A 178 -3.77 -3.73 -1.97
N CYS A 179 -5.06 -3.96 -2.26
CA CYS A 179 -5.81 -5.08 -1.72
C CYS A 179 -5.23 -6.43 -2.17
N ALA A 180 -5.15 -6.65 -3.47
CA ALA A 180 -4.64 -7.92 -4.02
C ALA A 180 -3.19 -8.20 -3.58
N HIS A 181 -2.32 -7.18 -3.57
CA HIS A 181 -0.94 -7.30 -3.10
C HIS A 181 -0.87 -7.59 -1.59
N GLY A 182 -1.70 -6.89 -0.81
CA GLY A 182 -1.81 -7.09 0.64
C GLY A 182 -2.26 -8.50 1.02
N MET A 183 -3.12 -9.14 0.21
CA MET A 183 -3.48 -10.54 0.41
C MET A 183 -2.27 -11.48 0.40
N GLY A 184 -1.28 -11.22 -0.47
CA GLY A 184 -0.04 -11.99 -0.50
C GLY A 184 0.73 -11.92 0.82
N HIS A 185 0.83 -10.74 1.42
CA HIS A 185 1.39 -10.57 2.77
C HIS A 185 0.56 -11.31 3.83
N GLY A 186 -0.77 -11.24 3.72
CA GLY A 186 -1.68 -11.95 4.61
C GLY A 186 -1.52 -13.46 4.52
N PHE A 187 -1.42 -14.03 3.32
CA PHE A 187 -1.21 -15.47 3.12
C PHE A 187 0.13 -15.93 3.68
N MET A 188 1.21 -15.16 3.49
CA MET A 188 2.50 -15.47 4.11
C MET A 188 2.40 -15.54 5.62
N GLY A 189 1.74 -14.58 6.27
CA GLY A 189 1.48 -14.63 7.72
C GLY A 189 0.61 -15.82 8.13
N LEU A 190 -0.45 -16.09 7.38
CA LEU A 190 -1.40 -17.18 7.67
C LEU A 190 -0.77 -18.57 7.57
N TYR A 191 0.07 -18.79 6.57
CA TYR A 191 0.73 -20.07 6.31
C TYR A 191 2.14 -20.17 6.94
N GLY A 192 2.52 -19.25 7.82
CA GLY A 192 3.80 -19.31 8.54
C GLY A 192 5.02 -19.19 7.61
N ASN A 193 4.95 -18.28 6.66
CA ASN A 193 5.98 -17.97 5.68
C ASN A 193 6.27 -19.11 4.68
N GLU A 194 5.22 -19.90 4.38
CA GLU A 194 5.27 -20.95 3.36
C GLU A 194 4.95 -20.36 1.99
N VAL A 195 6.01 -20.09 1.19
CA VAL A 195 5.90 -19.40 -0.11
C VAL A 195 4.98 -20.15 -1.08
N PHE A 196 5.15 -21.46 -1.24
CA PHE A 196 4.39 -22.22 -2.24
C PHE A 196 2.91 -22.35 -1.87
N GLU A 197 2.60 -22.58 -0.59
CA GLU A 197 1.23 -22.58 -0.07
C GLU A 197 0.55 -21.22 -0.24
N SER A 198 1.29 -20.15 0.04
CA SER A 198 0.81 -18.77 -0.17
C SER A 198 0.54 -18.46 -1.65
N LEU A 199 1.39 -18.96 -2.56
CA LEU A 199 1.16 -18.84 -4.01
C LEU A 199 -0.04 -19.69 -4.50
N GLU A 200 -0.28 -20.85 -3.90
CA GLU A 200 -1.48 -21.64 -4.17
C GLU A 200 -2.73 -20.87 -3.73
N ALA A 201 -2.69 -20.20 -2.58
CA ALA A 201 -3.78 -19.33 -2.12
C ALA A 201 -4.01 -18.13 -3.07
N CYS A 202 -2.95 -17.49 -3.57
CA CYS A 202 -3.09 -16.49 -4.64
C CYS A 202 -3.77 -17.07 -5.90
N GLY A 203 -3.56 -18.35 -6.18
CA GLY A 203 -4.20 -19.07 -7.29
C GLY A 203 -5.72 -19.22 -7.15
N ALA A 204 -6.30 -19.01 -5.95
CA ALA A 204 -7.75 -18.99 -5.72
C ALA A 204 -8.43 -17.73 -6.25
N LEU A 205 -7.67 -16.66 -6.52
CA LEU A 205 -8.20 -15.42 -7.12
C LEU A 205 -8.58 -15.67 -8.60
N SER A 206 -9.75 -15.21 -9.01
CA SER A 206 -10.27 -15.44 -10.36
C SER A 206 -9.48 -14.69 -11.43
N GLU A 207 -9.05 -13.48 -11.15
CA GLU A 207 -8.38 -12.63 -12.11
C GLU A 207 -6.85 -12.83 -12.14
N GLY A 208 -6.30 -13.00 -13.35
CA GLY A 208 -4.85 -13.20 -13.53
C GLY A 208 -4.01 -12.02 -13.02
N TRP A 209 -4.54 -10.80 -13.18
CA TRP A 209 -3.90 -9.61 -12.69
C TRP A 209 -3.82 -9.59 -11.15
N GLU A 210 -4.92 -9.94 -10.45
CA GLU A 210 -4.92 -10.07 -9.00
C GLU A 210 -3.93 -11.12 -8.50
N ARG A 211 -3.87 -12.29 -9.18
CA ARG A 211 -2.88 -13.33 -8.85
C ARG A 211 -1.45 -12.83 -8.96
N GLU A 212 -1.15 -12.00 -9.96
CA GLU A 212 0.17 -11.37 -10.12
C GLU A 212 0.46 -10.41 -8.98
N GLN A 213 -0.50 -9.54 -8.61
CA GLN A 213 -0.31 -8.61 -7.49
C GLN A 213 -0.14 -9.36 -6.16
N CYS A 214 -0.97 -10.36 -5.90
CA CYS A 214 -0.89 -11.21 -4.71
C CYS A 214 0.50 -11.89 -4.60
N SER A 215 0.97 -12.53 -5.67
CA SER A 215 2.30 -13.15 -5.68
C SER A 215 3.42 -12.14 -5.45
N GLY A 216 3.25 -10.89 -5.88
CA GLY A 216 4.16 -9.79 -5.56
C GLY A 216 4.28 -9.53 -4.06
N GLY A 217 3.16 -9.63 -3.33
CA GLY A 217 3.11 -9.55 -1.87
C GLY A 217 3.82 -10.73 -1.19
N VAL A 218 3.56 -11.94 -1.68
CA VAL A 218 4.23 -13.17 -1.19
C VAL A 218 5.75 -13.04 -1.29
N PHE A 219 6.29 -12.67 -2.46
CA PHE A 219 7.73 -12.55 -2.63
C PHE A 219 8.33 -11.35 -1.91
N MET A 220 7.56 -10.29 -1.68
CA MET A 220 8.02 -9.16 -0.88
C MET A 220 8.20 -9.57 0.57
N GLU A 221 7.23 -10.28 1.16
CA GLU A 221 7.33 -10.79 2.52
C GLU A 221 8.48 -11.80 2.64
N ASN A 222 8.61 -12.73 1.70
CA ASN A 222 9.70 -13.70 1.67
C ASN A 222 11.11 -13.06 1.78
N VAL A 223 11.31 -11.91 1.11
CA VAL A 223 12.60 -11.19 1.15
C VAL A 223 12.76 -10.39 2.45
N ILE A 224 11.67 -9.85 3.01
CA ILE A 224 11.69 -9.15 4.29
C ILE A 224 12.03 -10.10 5.43
N ASP A 225 11.49 -11.32 5.42
CA ASP A 225 11.70 -12.34 6.45
C ASP A 225 13.17 -12.78 6.59
N GLU A 226 13.99 -12.60 5.56
CA GLU A 226 15.43 -12.85 5.67
C GLU A 226 16.10 -12.03 6.79
N ASP A 227 15.54 -10.88 7.14
CA ASP A 227 16.01 -10.03 8.23
C ASP A 227 15.43 -10.41 9.60
N ASN A 228 14.53 -11.41 9.63
CA ASN A 228 13.93 -11.92 10.86
C ASN A 228 14.78 -13.07 11.45
N PRO A 229 15.61 -12.83 12.46
CA PRO A 229 16.49 -13.87 13.02
C PRO A 229 15.72 -15.01 13.71
N SER A 230 14.45 -14.77 14.06
CA SER A 230 13.59 -15.76 14.72
C SER A 230 12.92 -16.71 13.73
N ASN A 231 12.75 -16.30 12.49
CA ASN A 231 12.10 -17.09 11.44
C ASN A 231 12.63 -16.69 10.06
N PRO A 232 13.92 -17.00 9.74
CA PRO A 232 14.48 -16.66 8.42
C PRO A 232 13.81 -17.50 7.34
N SER A 233 13.65 -16.91 6.15
CA SER A 233 13.03 -17.63 5.03
C SER A 233 13.89 -18.83 4.59
N LYS A 234 13.29 -20.02 4.53
CA LYS A 234 13.91 -21.23 3.94
C LYS A 234 13.91 -21.22 2.41
N TYR A 235 13.26 -20.24 1.78
CA TYR A 235 13.13 -20.07 0.34
C TYR A 235 14.16 -19.11 -0.24
N LEU A 236 15.11 -18.65 0.57
CA LEU A 236 16.22 -17.80 0.14
C LEU A 236 17.55 -18.55 0.38
N LYS A 237 18.22 -18.95 -0.69
CA LYS A 237 19.41 -19.79 -0.66
C LYS A 237 20.61 -19.06 -1.23
N ALA A 238 21.70 -18.98 -0.50
CA ALA A 238 22.90 -18.25 -0.92
C ALA A 238 23.61 -18.84 -2.14
N ASP A 239 23.54 -20.16 -2.31
CA ASP A 239 24.12 -20.93 -3.41
C ASP A 239 23.20 -21.08 -4.62
N GLU A 240 21.90 -20.80 -4.45
CA GLU A 240 20.88 -20.82 -5.51
C GLU A 240 20.21 -19.43 -5.62
N PRO A 241 20.88 -18.40 -6.17
CA PRO A 241 20.42 -17.02 -6.10
C PRO A 241 19.07 -16.75 -6.81
N PHE A 242 18.65 -17.65 -7.69
CA PHE A 242 17.39 -17.55 -8.42
C PHE A 242 16.25 -18.35 -7.78
N TYR A 243 16.52 -19.18 -6.76
CA TYR A 243 15.47 -19.85 -6.02
C TYR A 243 14.74 -18.84 -5.13
N PRO A 244 13.40 -18.85 -5.03
CA PRO A 244 12.46 -19.86 -5.59
C PRO A 244 11.96 -19.55 -7.01
N CYS A 245 12.41 -18.50 -7.70
CA CYS A 245 11.87 -18.05 -8.98
C CYS A 245 11.98 -19.07 -10.11
N THR A 246 12.96 -19.99 -10.02
CA THR A 246 13.13 -21.11 -10.97
C THR A 246 12.05 -22.18 -10.81
N GLU A 247 11.44 -22.31 -9.62
CA GLU A 247 10.52 -23.40 -9.27
C GLU A 247 9.04 -22.98 -9.29
N VAL A 248 8.76 -21.68 -9.34
CA VAL A 248 7.39 -21.19 -9.37
C VAL A 248 6.77 -21.26 -10.76
N LYS A 249 5.44 -21.24 -10.83
CA LYS A 249 4.70 -21.18 -12.10
C LYS A 249 5.12 -19.93 -12.89
N THR A 250 5.06 -20.01 -14.21
CA THR A 250 5.45 -18.92 -15.14
C THR A 250 4.76 -17.61 -14.81
N GLU A 251 3.49 -17.62 -14.44
CA GLU A 251 2.70 -16.43 -14.06
C GLU A 251 3.27 -15.69 -12.85
N TYR A 252 4.03 -16.36 -11.96
CA TYR A 252 4.61 -15.78 -10.75
C TYR A 252 6.10 -15.40 -10.90
N LYS A 253 6.75 -15.72 -12.01
CA LYS A 253 8.18 -15.47 -12.20
C LYS A 253 8.53 -13.99 -12.24
N SER A 254 7.71 -13.16 -12.91
CA SER A 254 7.97 -11.71 -12.98
C SER A 254 8.01 -11.04 -11.60
N PRO A 255 6.96 -11.13 -10.75
CA PRO A 255 7.01 -10.58 -9.40
C PRO A 255 8.12 -11.20 -8.54
N CYS A 256 8.44 -12.49 -8.73
CA CYS A 256 9.53 -13.13 -8.03
C CYS A 256 10.88 -12.49 -8.37
N TYR A 257 11.27 -12.41 -9.64
CA TYR A 257 12.56 -11.88 -10.04
C TYR A 257 12.76 -10.40 -9.65
N VAL A 258 11.69 -9.59 -9.67
CA VAL A 258 11.77 -8.21 -9.16
C VAL A 258 12.20 -8.17 -7.69
N ARG A 259 11.61 -9.01 -6.86
CA ARG A 259 11.89 -9.02 -5.40
C ARG A 259 13.18 -9.75 -5.07
N GLN A 260 13.51 -10.81 -5.79
CA GLN A 260 14.71 -11.62 -5.58
C GLN A 260 16.02 -10.82 -5.71
N THR A 261 16.02 -9.73 -6.50
CA THR A 261 17.20 -8.85 -6.63
C THR A 261 17.62 -8.21 -5.31
N ASN A 262 16.70 -7.97 -4.39
CA ASN A 262 17.04 -7.46 -3.06
C ASN A 262 17.89 -8.48 -2.27
N TYR A 263 17.46 -9.74 -2.25
CA TYR A 263 18.22 -10.82 -1.64
C TYR A 263 19.58 -11.02 -2.30
N MET A 264 19.62 -11.00 -3.65
CA MET A 264 20.87 -11.11 -4.40
C MET A 264 21.85 -10.01 -3.99
N LEU A 265 21.43 -8.75 -3.93
CA LEU A 265 22.26 -7.63 -3.52
C LEU A 265 22.82 -7.83 -2.11
N LYS A 266 21.98 -8.18 -1.16
CA LYS A 266 22.39 -8.44 0.21
C LYS A 266 23.47 -9.54 0.29
N LYS A 267 23.29 -10.64 -0.45
CA LYS A 267 24.27 -11.76 -0.47
C LYS A 267 25.54 -11.43 -1.24
N GLN A 268 25.50 -10.49 -2.19
CA GLN A 268 26.68 -10.00 -2.90
C GLN A 268 27.35 -8.78 -2.22
N GLY A 269 26.95 -8.43 -0.99
CA GLY A 269 27.53 -7.29 -0.26
C GLY A 269 27.21 -5.94 -0.90
N GLU A 270 25.99 -5.78 -1.41
CA GLU A 270 25.49 -4.58 -2.11
C GLU A 270 26.25 -4.24 -3.41
N ASP A 271 26.90 -5.24 -4.01
CA ASP A 271 27.62 -5.11 -5.28
C ASP A 271 26.65 -5.23 -6.46
N PHE A 272 26.16 -4.11 -6.94
CA PHE A 272 25.23 -4.04 -8.08
C PHE A 272 25.83 -4.63 -9.37
N ALA A 273 27.15 -4.47 -9.61
CA ALA A 273 27.75 -5.00 -10.82
C ALA A 273 27.64 -6.52 -10.88
N LYS A 274 27.91 -7.21 -9.76
CA LYS A 274 27.75 -8.67 -9.66
C LYS A 274 26.28 -9.09 -9.86
N VAL A 275 25.32 -8.32 -9.36
CA VAL A 275 23.91 -8.68 -9.53
C VAL A 275 23.43 -8.39 -10.96
N PHE A 276 23.98 -7.40 -11.66
CA PHE A 276 23.78 -7.26 -13.11
C PHE A 276 24.26 -8.50 -13.89
N GLU A 277 25.41 -9.06 -13.53
CA GLU A 277 25.93 -10.31 -14.12
C GLU A 277 25.02 -11.51 -13.81
N LEU A 278 24.46 -11.59 -12.59
CA LEU A 278 23.47 -12.61 -12.23
C LEU A 278 22.19 -12.44 -13.04
N CYS A 279 21.63 -11.23 -13.13
CA CYS A 279 20.46 -10.97 -13.97
C CYS A 279 20.68 -11.38 -15.43
N GLY A 280 21.89 -11.25 -15.96
CA GLY A 280 22.24 -11.72 -17.30
C GLY A 280 22.10 -13.24 -17.51
N LYS A 281 22.01 -14.04 -16.42
CA LYS A 281 21.82 -15.50 -16.45
C LYS A 281 20.38 -15.94 -16.25
N VAL A 282 19.47 -15.00 -15.99
CA VAL A 282 18.02 -15.28 -15.91
C VAL A 282 17.48 -15.62 -17.30
N GLU A 283 16.45 -16.44 -17.36
CA GLU A 283 15.75 -16.80 -18.62
C GLU A 283 15.42 -15.51 -19.41
N ASP A 284 15.51 -15.59 -20.73
CA ASP A 284 15.40 -14.42 -21.64
C ASP A 284 14.12 -13.61 -21.40
N ASP A 285 12.98 -14.28 -21.18
CA ASP A 285 11.69 -13.66 -20.96
C ASP A 285 11.60 -12.85 -19.64
N PHE A 286 12.40 -13.24 -18.63
CA PHE A 286 12.36 -12.63 -17.28
C PHE A 286 13.58 -11.79 -16.96
N ARG A 287 14.64 -11.86 -17.79
CA ARG A 287 15.85 -11.07 -17.62
C ARG A 287 15.59 -9.57 -17.53
N PRO A 288 14.74 -8.97 -18.39
CA PRO A 288 14.42 -7.55 -18.30
C PRO A 288 13.79 -7.16 -16.95
N ILE A 289 13.02 -8.07 -16.36
CA ILE A 289 12.36 -7.86 -15.06
C ILE A 289 13.38 -7.88 -13.90
N CYS A 290 14.40 -8.73 -13.97
CA CYS A 290 15.50 -8.71 -13.01
C CYS A 290 16.21 -7.34 -13.02
N TYR A 291 16.47 -6.76 -14.18
CA TYR A 291 17.05 -5.41 -14.28
C TYR A 291 16.12 -4.31 -13.72
N VAL A 292 14.80 -4.44 -13.87
CA VAL A 292 13.83 -3.55 -13.20
C VAL A 292 13.99 -3.65 -11.68
N GLY A 293 14.12 -4.86 -11.13
CA GLY A 293 14.36 -5.06 -9.70
C GLY A 293 15.63 -4.37 -9.20
N LEU A 294 16.73 -4.37 -9.98
CA LEU A 294 17.95 -3.62 -9.65
C LEU A 294 17.69 -2.11 -9.56
N GLY A 295 16.91 -1.55 -10.48
CA GLY A 295 16.52 -0.16 -10.43
C GLY A 295 15.69 0.18 -9.20
N ASN A 296 14.74 -0.69 -8.82
CA ASN A 296 13.95 -0.54 -7.60
C ASN A 296 14.87 -0.48 -6.36
N ASN A 297 15.85 -1.38 -6.28
CA ASN A 297 16.79 -1.41 -5.16
C ASN A 297 17.71 -0.18 -5.14
N ALA A 298 18.21 0.29 -6.29
CA ALA A 298 19.01 1.51 -6.37
C ALA A 298 18.25 2.74 -5.85
N ALA A 299 16.99 2.89 -6.24
CA ALA A 299 16.14 3.98 -5.76
C ALA A 299 15.83 3.84 -4.25
N THR A 300 15.51 2.64 -3.78
CA THR A 300 15.26 2.39 -2.35
C THR A 300 16.48 2.70 -1.50
N GLN A 301 17.67 2.25 -1.93
CA GLN A 301 18.92 2.48 -1.20
C GLN A 301 19.29 3.97 -1.16
N SER A 302 19.10 4.69 -2.28
CA SER A 302 19.37 6.13 -2.34
C SER A 302 18.42 6.92 -1.43
N THR A 303 17.16 6.52 -1.32
CA THR A 303 16.18 7.11 -0.39
C THR A 303 16.58 6.87 1.07
N LYS A 304 16.97 5.64 1.40
CA LYS A 304 17.41 5.28 2.77
C LYS A 304 18.66 6.04 3.21
N ASN A 305 19.56 6.35 2.29
CA ASN A 305 20.79 7.06 2.59
C ASN A 305 20.61 8.56 2.84
N GLY A 306 19.40 9.10 2.68
CA GLY A 306 19.07 10.49 2.99
C GLY A 306 19.79 11.52 2.10
N THR A 307 20.14 11.15 0.89
CA THR A 307 20.83 12.01 -0.09
C THR A 307 19.92 13.14 -0.59
N THR A 308 20.52 14.26 -1.02
CA THR A 308 19.77 15.33 -1.72
C THR A 308 19.24 14.83 -3.06
N ASP A 309 18.25 15.49 -3.64
CA ASP A 309 17.63 15.07 -4.90
C ASP A 309 18.67 14.91 -6.04
N GLY A 310 19.64 15.79 -6.12
CA GLY A 310 20.73 15.72 -7.11
C GLY A 310 21.66 14.52 -6.87
N ASP A 311 22.10 14.33 -5.64
CA ASP A 311 22.95 13.20 -5.26
C ASP A 311 22.22 11.86 -5.44
N GLN A 312 20.91 11.84 -5.21
CA GLN A 312 20.06 10.67 -5.44
C GLN A 312 20.02 10.29 -6.92
N ALA A 313 19.78 11.25 -7.81
CA ALA A 313 19.77 11.02 -9.24
C ALA A 313 21.13 10.53 -9.76
N ASP A 314 22.24 11.10 -9.27
CA ASP A 314 23.59 10.71 -9.64
C ASP A 314 23.95 9.30 -9.14
N SER A 315 23.55 8.97 -7.92
CA SER A 315 23.74 7.63 -7.34
C SER A 315 23.01 6.57 -8.15
N ILE A 316 21.73 6.78 -8.43
CA ILE A 316 20.92 5.83 -9.23
C ILE A 316 21.46 5.72 -10.65
N ARG A 317 21.83 6.84 -11.27
CA ARG A 317 22.46 6.83 -12.59
C ARG A 317 23.74 6.02 -12.59
N GLY A 318 24.60 6.21 -11.59
CA GLY A 318 25.83 5.43 -11.45
C GLY A 318 25.57 3.94 -11.41
N VAL A 319 24.57 3.50 -10.64
CA VAL A 319 24.16 2.10 -10.56
C VAL A 319 23.64 1.59 -11.90
N CYS A 320 22.68 2.25 -12.51
CA CYS A 320 22.07 1.76 -13.76
C CYS A 320 23.07 1.73 -14.94
N MET A 321 24.08 2.59 -14.90
CA MET A 321 25.15 2.58 -15.93
C MET A 321 26.13 1.40 -15.79
N LEU A 322 26.09 0.62 -14.71
CA LEU A 322 26.84 -0.64 -14.59
C LEU A 322 26.35 -1.72 -15.56
N GLY A 323 25.10 -1.63 -16.00
CA GLY A 323 24.54 -2.54 -17.01
C GLY A 323 25.36 -2.49 -18.30
N GLN A 324 25.83 -3.65 -18.79
CA GLN A 324 26.65 -3.73 -20.01
C GLN A 324 25.82 -3.45 -21.27
N GLU A 325 24.59 -3.92 -21.31
CA GLU A 325 23.69 -3.80 -22.44
C GLU A 325 22.75 -2.60 -22.30
N THR A 326 22.30 -2.04 -23.43
CA THR A 326 21.37 -0.94 -23.46
C THR A 326 20.04 -1.31 -22.79
N GLU A 327 19.57 -2.55 -22.98
CA GLU A 327 18.36 -3.04 -22.34
C GLU A 327 18.52 -3.08 -20.82
N ALA A 328 19.61 -3.64 -20.30
CA ALA A 328 19.89 -3.70 -18.87
C ALA A 328 19.84 -2.31 -18.22
N ARG A 329 20.49 -1.33 -18.84
CA ARG A 329 20.46 0.06 -18.38
C ARG A 329 19.06 0.66 -18.42
N SER A 330 18.36 0.49 -19.55
CA SER A 330 17.02 1.04 -19.74
C SER A 330 16.02 0.46 -18.71
N LYS A 331 16.04 -0.86 -18.50
CA LYS A 331 15.14 -1.53 -17.54
C LYS A 331 15.46 -1.14 -16.10
N CYS A 332 16.74 -0.95 -15.75
CA CYS A 332 17.12 -0.40 -14.46
C CYS A 332 16.53 1.01 -14.25
N PHE A 333 16.62 1.91 -15.21
CA PHE A 333 15.98 3.23 -15.10
C PHE A 333 14.46 3.14 -14.97
N VAL A 334 13.79 2.24 -15.69
CA VAL A 334 12.35 2.00 -15.52
C VAL A 334 12.01 1.63 -14.07
N GLY A 335 12.76 0.69 -13.50
CA GLY A 335 12.57 0.30 -12.10
C GLY A 335 12.81 1.46 -11.15
N ALA A 336 13.90 2.20 -11.33
CA ALA A 336 14.24 3.32 -10.47
C ALA A 336 13.18 4.43 -10.49
N VAL A 337 12.69 4.80 -11.67
CA VAL A 337 11.62 5.80 -11.83
C VAL A 337 10.35 5.39 -11.09
N ARG A 338 9.89 4.15 -11.31
CA ARG A 338 8.68 3.63 -10.65
C ARG A 338 8.85 3.58 -9.14
N GLN A 339 10.01 3.17 -8.66
CA GLN A 339 10.28 3.08 -7.22
C GLN A 339 10.39 4.46 -6.56
N LEU A 340 10.98 5.46 -7.22
CA LEU A 340 11.00 6.83 -6.70
C LEU A 340 9.58 7.39 -6.57
N ILE A 341 8.74 7.23 -7.58
CA ILE A 341 7.34 7.66 -7.53
C ILE A 341 6.60 6.91 -6.41
N PHE A 342 6.84 5.62 -6.25
CA PHE A 342 6.25 4.81 -5.20
C PHE A 342 6.67 5.27 -3.79
N ASN A 343 7.94 5.64 -3.60
CA ASN A 343 8.46 6.08 -2.30
C ASN A 343 7.96 7.46 -1.88
N TYR A 344 7.79 8.37 -2.84
CA TYR A 344 7.50 9.80 -2.58
C TYR A 344 6.08 10.23 -2.91
N ASP A 345 5.29 9.35 -3.52
CA ASP A 345 3.93 9.61 -4.03
C ASP A 345 3.85 10.82 -4.97
N ASN A 346 4.94 11.13 -5.63
CA ASN A 346 5.05 12.17 -6.67
C ASN A 346 6.22 11.88 -7.59
N ASP A 347 6.34 12.63 -8.69
CA ASP A 347 7.34 12.39 -9.73
C ASP A 347 8.55 13.34 -9.70
N VAL A 348 8.71 14.14 -8.65
CA VAL A 348 9.79 15.16 -8.58
C VAL A 348 11.16 14.51 -8.70
N GLN A 349 11.47 13.51 -7.87
CA GLN A 349 12.75 12.80 -7.88
C GLN A 349 12.96 11.97 -9.15
N ALA A 350 11.88 11.37 -9.65
CA ALA A 350 11.90 10.62 -10.91
C ALA A 350 12.23 11.52 -12.10
N LYS A 351 11.64 12.71 -12.18
CA LYS A 351 11.95 13.70 -13.20
C LYS A 351 13.39 14.21 -13.10
N ALA A 352 13.88 14.49 -11.88
CA ALA A 352 15.27 14.87 -11.65
C ALA A 352 16.25 13.80 -12.16
N LEU A 353 15.96 12.51 -11.88
CA LEU A 353 16.72 11.38 -12.44
C LEU A 353 16.69 11.40 -13.97
N CYS A 354 15.51 11.53 -14.59
CA CYS A 354 15.37 11.53 -16.05
C CYS A 354 16.10 12.69 -16.70
N GLU A 355 16.03 13.88 -16.12
CA GLU A 355 16.71 15.08 -16.61
C GLU A 355 18.24 14.97 -16.60
N SER A 356 18.78 14.16 -15.68
CA SER A 356 20.22 13.86 -15.61
C SER A 356 20.73 12.96 -16.73
N LEU A 357 19.84 12.36 -17.53
CA LEU A 357 20.22 11.38 -18.57
C LEU A 357 20.65 12.03 -19.88
N THR A 358 21.62 11.38 -20.51
CA THR A 358 22.08 11.66 -21.88
C THR A 358 22.17 10.34 -22.66
N PRO A 359 21.85 10.28 -23.94
CA PRO A 359 21.41 11.35 -24.83
C PRO A 359 19.93 11.76 -24.60
N THR A 360 19.48 12.80 -25.30
CA THR A 360 18.10 13.33 -25.20
C THR A 360 17.01 12.25 -25.38
N ALA A 361 17.25 11.24 -26.20
CA ALA A 361 16.31 10.13 -26.41
C ALA A 361 16.12 9.27 -25.13
N ALA A 362 17.20 9.04 -24.36
CA ALA A 362 17.11 8.33 -23.09
C ALA A 362 16.30 9.13 -22.06
N ARG A 363 16.52 10.45 -22.01
CA ARG A 363 15.74 11.38 -21.19
C ARG A 363 14.26 11.33 -21.54
N ALA A 364 13.90 11.44 -22.81
CA ALA A 364 12.51 11.42 -23.25
C ALA A 364 11.80 10.10 -22.88
N GLY A 365 12.43 8.95 -23.12
CA GLY A 365 11.90 7.64 -22.72
C GLY A 365 11.71 7.51 -21.21
N CYS A 366 12.64 8.03 -20.42
CA CYS A 366 12.55 8.04 -18.96
C CYS A 366 11.37 8.90 -18.46
N LEU A 367 11.19 10.10 -18.99
CA LEU A 367 10.07 10.99 -18.66
C LEU A 367 8.72 10.36 -19.05
N GLN A 368 8.65 9.69 -20.20
CA GLN A 368 7.46 8.96 -20.61
C GLN A 368 7.08 7.89 -19.58
N VAL A 369 8.02 7.09 -19.08
CA VAL A 369 7.78 6.09 -18.02
C VAL A 369 7.24 6.76 -16.76
N SER A 370 7.78 7.92 -16.39
CA SER A 370 7.30 8.68 -15.23
C SER A 370 5.84 9.13 -15.40
N GLU A 371 5.50 9.67 -16.56
CA GLU A 371 4.14 10.13 -16.86
C GLU A 371 3.13 8.98 -16.90
N GLU A 372 3.49 7.86 -17.56
CA GLU A 372 2.65 6.67 -17.62
C GLU A 372 2.38 6.09 -16.23
N TYR A 373 3.42 5.95 -15.40
CA TYR A 373 3.26 5.38 -14.06
C TYR A 373 2.48 6.31 -13.11
N MET A 374 2.66 7.63 -13.21
CA MET A 374 1.82 8.59 -12.48
C MET A 374 0.36 8.54 -12.92
N ALA A 375 0.10 8.28 -14.21
CA ALA A 375 -1.27 8.11 -14.70
C ALA A 375 -1.90 6.80 -14.22
N GLU A 376 -1.13 5.70 -14.12
CA GLU A 376 -1.57 4.43 -13.53
C GLU A 376 -1.96 4.60 -12.05
N ARG A 377 -1.17 5.36 -11.27
CA ARG A 377 -1.44 5.60 -9.84
C ARG A 377 -2.65 6.49 -9.54
N ARG A 378 -3.12 7.27 -10.51
CA ARG A 378 -4.30 8.13 -10.36
C ARG A 378 -5.61 7.45 -10.74
N ARG A 379 -5.53 6.22 -11.21
CA ARG A 379 -6.69 5.37 -11.48
C ARG A 379 -7.13 4.68 -10.20
#